data_93c3ba0d98c12399b39b326e12078ca0
#
_entry.id   93c3ba0d98c12399b39b326e12078ca0
#
_cell.length_a   1.000
_cell.length_b   1.000
_cell.length_c   1.000
_cell.angle_alpha   90.00
_cell.angle_beta   90.00
_cell.angle_gamma   90.00
#
_symmetry.space_group_name_H-M   'P 1'
#
loop_
_entity.id
_entity.type
_entity.pdbx_description
1 polymer ?
#
loop_
_entity_poly.entity_id
_entity_poly.type
_entity_poly.pdbx_seq_one_letter_code
_entity_poly.pdbx_strand_id
1 'polypeptide(L)'
;MHRLWRPPLAGGIHVCGCGHSGTSILTRLIGAHSRVHAIAGESGVAKKESYGRYRRALEQFWRETAAAGADTWVEKTPKHVRHLGFILNAAPDSRIVLISREPRDCIASLKRRYGRLSKALRRWCHDTGRLNRWRHHPRATWLRYEDLVQDPQGTLERLMPALGLSFEPEQLHYHQQQVSWYGEPGSSGEAPATQAVPPATTDDYGSRIRHVDYRNQQINQPLFNNTGSYTRHLSSAEVARIHRRCATLARTLGYPL
;
A
#
# COMPACT_ATOMS: atom_id res chain seq x y z
N MET A 1 -29.31 19.52 13.30
CA MET A 1 -27.90 19.29 13.69
C MET A 1 -27.03 20.21 12.85
N HIS A 2 -26.56 21.33 13.43
CA HIS A 2 -25.60 22.21 12.76
C HIS A 2 -24.29 21.42 12.57
N ARG A 3 -23.96 21.10 11.30
CA ARG A 3 -22.64 20.61 10.94
C ARG A 3 -21.66 21.75 11.26
N LEU A 4 -20.90 21.61 12.35
CA LEU A 4 -19.81 22.55 12.66
C LEU A 4 -18.92 22.62 11.42
N TRP A 5 -18.88 23.79 10.77
CA TRP A 5 -18.00 24.04 9.66
C TRP A 5 -16.55 23.86 10.12
N ARG A 6 -15.82 23.00 9.44
CA ARG A 6 -14.39 22.76 9.70
C ARG A 6 -13.61 23.12 8.45
N PRO A 7 -12.55 23.92 8.56
CA PRO A 7 -11.75 24.26 7.40
C PRO A 7 -11.14 22.99 6.79
N PRO A 8 -11.01 22.91 5.46
CA PRO A 8 -10.33 21.80 4.81
C PRO A 8 -8.87 21.76 5.24
N LEU A 9 -8.32 20.56 5.36
CA LEU A 9 -6.91 20.32 5.65
C LEU A 9 -6.14 20.17 4.35
N ALA A 10 -4.87 20.58 4.33
CA ALA A 10 -3.98 20.30 3.23
C ALA A 10 -3.66 18.79 3.20
N GLY A 11 -3.98 18.15 2.10
CA GLY A 11 -3.78 16.73 1.88
C GLY A 11 -2.42 16.41 1.26
N GLY A 12 -2.18 15.15 1.01
CA GLY A 12 -1.04 14.60 0.29
C GLY A 12 -1.47 13.30 -0.39
N ILE A 13 -0.54 12.37 -0.57
CA ILE A 13 -0.79 11.14 -1.30
C ILE A 13 -1.08 9.99 -0.31
N HIS A 14 -2.23 9.34 -0.45
CA HIS A 14 -2.60 8.17 0.33
C HIS A 14 -2.59 6.90 -0.54
N VAL A 15 -1.68 5.96 -0.26
CA VAL A 15 -1.65 4.64 -0.90
C VAL A 15 -2.44 3.64 -0.07
N CYS A 16 -3.49 3.08 -0.64
CA CYS A 16 -4.36 2.14 0.07
C CYS A 16 -4.94 1.04 -0.85
N GLY A 17 -5.57 0.04 -0.24
CA GLY A 17 -6.11 -1.13 -0.91
C GLY A 17 -6.27 -2.30 0.05
N CYS A 18 -6.39 -3.51 -0.46
CA CYS A 18 -6.29 -4.68 0.39
C CYS A 18 -4.84 -4.84 0.86
N GLY A 19 -4.61 -5.14 2.15
CA GLY A 19 -3.28 -5.53 2.60
C GLY A 19 -2.74 -6.70 1.76
N HIS A 20 -1.43 -6.76 1.55
CA HIS A 20 -0.76 -7.75 0.70
C HIS A 20 -0.98 -7.58 -0.82
N SER A 21 -1.48 -6.42 -1.26
CA SER A 21 -1.63 -6.07 -2.68
C SER A 21 -0.46 -5.24 -3.23
N GLY A 22 0.68 -5.15 -2.54
CA GLY A 22 1.82 -4.37 -3.02
C GLY A 22 1.85 -2.90 -2.56
N THR A 23 0.97 -2.49 -1.62
CA THR A 23 0.90 -1.11 -1.13
C THR A 23 2.24 -0.57 -0.63
N SER A 24 3.05 -1.37 0.08
CA SER A 24 4.35 -0.92 0.63
C SER A 24 5.37 -0.64 -0.47
N ILE A 25 5.48 -1.51 -1.46
CA ILE A 25 6.39 -1.35 -2.60
C ILE A 25 5.99 -0.14 -3.44
N LEU A 26 4.70 0.02 -3.73
CA LEU A 26 4.21 1.18 -4.46
C LEU A 26 4.54 2.49 -3.73
N THR A 27 4.41 2.50 -2.40
CA THR A 27 4.77 3.68 -1.59
C THR A 27 6.28 3.95 -1.63
N ARG A 28 7.11 2.91 -1.67
CA ARG A 28 8.56 3.06 -1.86
C ARG A 28 8.90 3.66 -3.21
N LEU A 29 8.26 3.19 -4.28
CA LEU A 29 8.43 3.73 -5.63
C LEU A 29 8.01 5.21 -5.72
N ILE A 30 6.84 5.56 -5.17
CA ILE A 30 6.39 6.96 -5.15
C ILE A 30 7.29 7.82 -4.25
N GLY A 31 7.68 7.32 -3.09
CA GLY A 31 8.50 8.03 -2.12
C GLY A 31 9.98 8.16 -2.49
N ALA A 32 10.44 7.48 -3.54
CA ALA A 32 11.78 7.65 -4.10
C ALA A 32 11.88 8.83 -5.09
N HIS A 33 10.77 9.48 -5.40
CA HIS A 33 10.76 10.71 -6.19
C HIS A 33 11.36 11.86 -5.38
N SER A 34 12.19 12.71 -6.02
CA SER A 34 12.96 13.78 -5.37
C SER A 34 12.12 14.79 -4.58
N ARG A 35 10.86 15.00 -4.98
CA ARG A 35 9.91 15.95 -4.37
C ARG A 35 8.93 15.32 -3.39
N VAL A 36 9.08 14.04 -3.04
CA VAL A 36 8.12 13.31 -2.20
C VAL A 36 8.78 12.80 -0.92
N HIS A 37 8.23 13.18 0.23
CA HIS A 37 8.59 12.59 1.51
C HIS A 37 7.72 11.37 1.82
N ALA A 38 8.32 10.21 2.06
CA ALA A 38 7.59 9.00 2.42
C ALA A 38 7.43 8.89 3.94
N ILE A 39 6.19 8.95 4.41
CA ILE A 39 5.87 8.75 5.83
C ILE A 39 6.12 7.29 6.21
N ALA A 40 6.93 7.09 7.24
CA ALA A 40 7.33 5.75 7.68
C ALA A 40 6.14 4.91 8.19
N GLY A 41 6.12 3.65 7.86
CA GLY A 41 5.19 2.65 8.42
C GLY A 41 3.75 2.73 7.93
N GLU A 42 2.83 2.47 8.84
CA GLU A 42 1.38 2.61 8.65
C GLU A 42 0.82 3.56 9.71
N SER A 43 0.55 4.79 9.36
CA SER A 43 0.07 5.80 10.28
C SER A 43 -1.28 5.46 10.91
N GLY A 44 -2.17 4.89 10.11
CA GLY A 44 -3.53 4.56 10.52
C GLY A 44 -4.39 5.75 10.93
N VAL A 45 -3.98 6.96 10.58
CA VAL A 45 -4.52 8.23 11.08
C VAL A 45 -6.02 8.42 10.83
N ALA A 46 -6.53 7.91 9.71
CA ALA A 46 -7.95 8.02 9.36
C ALA A 46 -8.83 6.92 9.97
N LYS A 47 -8.27 5.87 10.58
CA LYS A 47 -9.05 4.70 11.07
C LYS A 47 -10.12 5.03 12.10
N LYS A 48 -9.97 6.10 12.85
CA LYS A 48 -10.94 6.52 13.88
C LYS A 48 -11.87 7.64 13.41
N GLU A 49 -11.70 8.12 12.17
CA GLU A 49 -12.48 9.21 11.57
C GLU A 49 -12.61 10.44 12.48
N SER A 50 -11.54 10.74 13.23
CA SER A 50 -11.46 11.88 14.13
C SER A 50 -10.73 13.02 13.46
N TYR A 51 -11.47 14.11 13.14
CA TYR A 51 -10.91 15.29 12.48
C TYR A 51 -9.70 15.87 13.26
N GLY A 52 -9.80 16.05 14.57
CA GLY A 52 -8.71 16.63 15.36
C GLY A 52 -7.45 15.75 15.39
N ARG A 53 -7.59 14.41 15.41
CA ARG A 53 -6.45 13.48 15.30
C ARG A 53 -5.85 13.53 13.90
N TYR A 54 -6.71 13.52 12.88
CA TYR A 54 -6.29 13.56 11.48
C TYR A 54 -5.55 14.85 11.19
N ARG A 55 -6.07 16.01 11.62
CA ARG A 55 -5.42 17.32 11.50
C ARG A 55 -4.01 17.31 12.10
N ARG A 56 -3.85 16.90 13.37
CA ARG A 56 -2.52 16.83 14.01
C ARG A 56 -1.54 15.92 13.28
N ALA A 57 -2.02 14.82 12.73
CA ALA A 57 -1.18 13.93 11.95
C ALA A 57 -0.73 14.56 10.63
N LEU A 58 -1.64 15.23 9.91
CA LEU A 58 -1.28 15.94 8.67
C LEU A 58 -0.31 17.10 8.94
N GLU A 59 -0.52 17.85 10.02
CA GLU A 59 0.42 18.90 10.47
C GLU A 59 1.81 18.32 10.74
N GLN A 60 1.90 17.12 11.30
CA GLN A 60 3.16 16.42 11.50
C GLN A 60 3.78 15.98 10.16
N PHE A 61 3.00 15.38 9.26
CA PHE A 61 3.48 14.96 7.94
C PHE A 61 4.04 16.15 7.15
N TRP A 62 3.37 17.29 7.19
CA TRP A 62 3.86 18.51 6.53
C TRP A 62 5.15 19.06 7.16
N ARG A 63 5.32 18.96 8.49
CA ARG A 63 6.59 19.32 9.14
C ARG A 63 7.72 18.40 8.70
N GLU A 64 7.49 17.10 8.65
CA GLU A 64 8.47 16.12 8.18
C GLU A 64 8.82 16.35 6.69
N THR A 65 7.82 16.64 5.86
CA THR A 65 7.98 16.98 4.44
C THR A 65 8.85 18.22 4.25
N ALA A 66 8.56 19.29 4.98
CA ALA A 66 9.35 20.53 4.93
C ALA A 66 10.79 20.30 5.42
N ALA A 67 10.99 19.55 6.50
CA ALA A 67 12.31 19.20 7.01
C ALA A 67 13.12 18.36 6.02
N ALA A 68 12.45 17.55 5.19
CA ALA A 68 13.05 16.77 4.12
C ALA A 68 13.29 17.56 2.82
N GLY A 69 12.88 18.84 2.74
CA GLY A 69 12.95 19.66 1.51
C GLY A 69 12.04 19.16 0.39
N ALA A 70 11.00 18.41 0.70
CA ALA A 70 10.06 17.85 -0.27
C ALA A 70 8.81 18.74 -0.42
N ASP A 71 8.09 18.58 -1.54
CA ASP A 71 6.90 19.38 -1.86
C ASP A 71 5.60 18.70 -1.40
N THR A 72 5.63 17.39 -1.24
CA THR A 72 4.47 16.60 -0.82
C THR A 72 4.91 15.36 -0.06
N TRP A 73 3.95 14.69 0.57
CA TRP A 73 4.19 13.44 1.27
C TRP A 73 3.36 12.29 0.69
N VAL A 74 3.86 11.07 0.87
CA VAL A 74 3.11 9.84 0.62
C VAL A 74 2.98 9.01 1.89
N GLU A 75 1.76 8.62 2.22
CA GLU A 75 1.44 7.77 3.37
C GLU A 75 0.77 6.48 2.92
N LYS A 76 1.09 5.39 3.56
CA LYS A 76 0.51 4.10 3.28
C LYS A 76 -0.15 3.47 4.50
N THR A 77 -1.45 3.39 4.47
CA THR A 77 -2.23 2.52 5.34
C THR A 77 -3.26 1.77 4.49
N PRO A 78 -3.06 0.48 4.20
CA PRO A 78 -3.98 -0.28 3.34
C PRO A 78 -5.45 -0.14 3.74
N LYS A 79 -5.73 -0.14 5.06
CA LYS A 79 -7.08 0.01 5.60
C LYS A 79 -7.72 1.38 5.40
N HIS A 80 -6.99 2.40 4.97
CA HIS A 80 -7.58 3.70 4.63
C HIS A 80 -8.59 3.59 3.47
N VAL A 81 -8.52 2.55 2.65
CA VAL A 81 -9.55 2.22 1.65
C VAL A 81 -10.98 2.17 2.23
N ARG A 82 -11.12 1.96 3.53
CA ARG A 82 -12.40 1.92 4.24
C ARG A 82 -12.87 3.31 4.68
N HIS A 83 -11.99 4.29 4.69
CA HIS A 83 -12.16 5.60 5.30
C HIS A 83 -11.98 6.75 4.28
N LEU A 84 -12.05 6.44 2.97
CA LEU A 84 -11.81 7.44 1.89
C LEU A 84 -12.81 8.58 1.93
N GLY A 85 -14.07 8.31 2.26
CA GLY A 85 -15.07 9.38 2.41
C GLY A 85 -14.70 10.37 3.51
N PHE A 86 -14.15 9.89 4.64
CA PHE A 86 -13.65 10.77 5.70
C PHE A 86 -12.42 11.55 5.25
N ILE A 87 -11.43 10.88 4.63
CA ILE A 87 -10.19 11.50 4.14
C ILE A 87 -10.51 12.64 3.17
N LEU A 88 -11.28 12.35 2.12
CA LEU A 88 -11.64 13.32 1.07
C LEU A 88 -12.56 14.45 1.57
N ASN A 89 -13.35 14.20 2.60
CA ASN A 89 -14.15 15.27 3.23
C ASN A 89 -13.30 16.18 4.13
N ALA A 90 -12.29 15.64 4.80
CA ALA A 90 -11.43 16.42 5.70
C ALA A 90 -10.29 17.14 4.96
N ALA A 91 -9.74 16.52 3.92
CA ALA A 91 -8.65 17.02 3.08
C ALA A 91 -9.00 16.80 1.59
N PRO A 92 -9.81 17.68 0.98
CA PRO A 92 -10.38 17.46 -0.36
C PRO A 92 -9.34 17.42 -1.50
N ASP A 93 -8.17 18.01 -1.29
CA ASP A 93 -7.05 18.02 -2.22
C ASP A 93 -6.18 16.76 -2.16
N SER A 94 -6.43 15.84 -1.20
CA SER A 94 -5.72 14.56 -1.12
C SER A 94 -5.81 13.77 -2.42
N ARG A 95 -4.68 13.17 -2.81
CA ARG A 95 -4.58 12.23 -3.92
C ARG A 95 -4.64 10.80 -3.38
N ILE A 96 -5.49 9.98 -3.94
CA ILE A 96 -5.69 8.60 -3.50
C ILE A 96 -5.11 7.66 -4.55
N VAL A 97 -4.16 6.81 -4.15
CA VAL A 97 -3.66 5.73 -5.01
C VAL A 97 -4.21 4.41 -4.50
N LEU A 98 -4.99 3.76 -5.35
CA LEU A 98 -5.63 2.49 -5.06
C LEU A 98 -4.88 1.37 -5.78
N ILE A 99 -4.41 0.37 -5.04
CA ILE A 99 -3.78 -0.80 -5.64
C ILE A 99 -4.57 -2.06 -5.30
N SER A 100 -4.91 -2.82 -6.34
CA SER A 100 -5.49 -4.15 -6.22
C SER A 100 -4.50 -5.23 -6.62
N ARG A 101 -4.78 -6.49 -6.26
CA ARG A 101 -4.00 -7.65 -6.66
C ARG A 101 -4.93 -8.82 -6.92
N GLU A 102 -4.52 -9.69 -7.83
CA GLU A 102 -5.20 -10.94 -8.16
C GLU A 102 -5.63 -11.68 -6.88
N PRO A 103 -6.91 -12.08 -6.77
CA PRO A 103 -7.46 -12.57 -5.50
C PRO A 103 -6.76 -13.83 -4.96
N ARG A 104 -6.35 -14.78 -5.80
CA ARG A 104 -5.69 -16.02 -5.34
C ARG A 104 -4.34 -15.69 -4.69
N ASP A 105 -3.52 -14.85 -5.32
CA ASP A 105 -2.22 -14.43 -4.77
C ASP A 105 -2.35 -13.58 -3.51
N CYS A 106 -3.28 -12.61 -3.53
CA CYS A 106 -3.51 -11.76 -2.37
C CYS A 106 -4.04 -12.57 -1.17
N ILE A 107 -5.01 -13.47 -1.41
CA ILE A 107 -5.63 -14.31 -0.38
C ILE A 107 -4.64 -15.35 0.14
N ALA A 108 -3.80 -15.95 -0.72
CA ALA A 108 -2.72 -16.84 -0.30
C ALA A 108 -1.78 -16.15 0.68
N SER A 109 -1.33 -14.95 0.34
CA SER A 109 -0.46 -14.15 1.20
C SER A 109 -1.16 -13.74 2.52
N LEU A 110 -2.44 -13.38 2.47
CA LEU A 110 -3.24 -13.10 3.67
C LEU A 110 -3.48 -14.35 4.52
N LYS A 111 -3.69 -15.53 3.90
CA LYS A 111 -3.87 -16.81 4.60
C LYS A 111 -2.60 -17.17 5.39
N ARG A 112 -1.42 -17.03 4.79
CA ARG A 112 -0.14 -17.22 5.47
C ARG A 112 -0.04 -16.35 6.73
N ARG A 113 -0.45 -15.08 6.64
CA ARG A 113 -0.44 -14.18 7.80
C ARG A 113 -1.49 -14.51 8.87
N TYR A 114 -2.70 -14.91 8.46
CA TYR A 114 -3.82 -15.09 9.40
C TYR A 114 -4.03 -16.53 9.86
N GLY A 115 -3.39 -17.49 9.23
CA GLY A 115 -3.60 -18.92 9.46
C GLY A 115 -4.95 -19.45 8.97
N ARG A 116 -5.85 -18.60 8.44
CA ARG A 116 -7.24 -18.97 8.09
C ARG A 116 -7.68 -18.38 6.77
N LEU A 117 -8.08 -19.24 5.83
CA LEU A 117 -8.62 -18.84 4.52
C LEU A 117 -9.86 -17.94 4.65
N SER A 118 -10.80 -18.29 5.54
CA SER A 118 -12.05 -17.53 5.71
C SER A 118 -11.82 -16.08 6.14
N LYS A 119 -10.79 -15.82 6.95
CA LYS A 119 -10.39 -14.48 7.36
C LYS A 119 -9.74 -13.72 6.22
N ALA A 120 -8.90 -14.39 5.43
CA ALA A 120 -8.27 -13.84 4.24
C ALA A 120 -9.29 -13.45 3.17
N LEU A 121 -10.24 -14.34 2.87
CA LEU A 121 -11.35 -14.10 1.96
C LEU A 121 -12.19 -12.88 2.36
N ARG A 122 -12.66 -12.85 3.63
CA ARG A 122 -13.44 -11.70 4.13
C ARG A 122 -12.67 -10.40 3.99
N ARG A 123 -11.36 -10.42 4.29
CA ARG A 123 -10.51 -9.24 4.18
C ARG A 123 -10.41 -8.76 2.74
N TRP A 124 -10.11 -9.66 1.81
CA TRP A 124 -10.00 -9.32 0.40
C TRP A 124 -11.32 -8.77 -0.15
N CYS A 125 -12.42 -9.50 0.03
CA CYS A 125 -13.74 -9.07 -0.45
C CYS A 125 -14.16 -7.70 0.11
N HIS A 126 -13.94 -7.48 1.41
CA HIS A 126 -14.33 -6.22 2.05
C HIS A 126 -13.49 -5.05 1.55
N ASP A 127 -12.16 -5.17 1.58
CA ASP A 127 -11.27 -4.06 1.22
C ASP A 127 -11.30 -3.77 -0.28
N THR A 128 -11.32 -4.82 -1.12
CA THR A 128 -11.40 -4.71 -2.58
C THR A 128 -12.78 -4.20 -3.02
N GLY A 129 -13.86 -4.59 -2.34
CA GLY A 129 -15.19 -4.03 -2.57
C GLY A 129 -15.27 -2.53 -2.26
N ARG A 130 -14.54 -2.06 -1.21
CA ARG A 130 -14.41 -0.63 -0.93
C ARG A 130 -13.59 0.08 -2.01
N LEU A 131 -12.45 -0.51 -2.42
CA LEU A 131 -11.63 -0.01 -3.52
C LEU A 131 -12.47 0.16 -4.80
N ASN A 132 -13.24 -0.85 -5.17
CA ASN A 132 -14.04 -0.82 -6.39
C ASN A 132 -15.07 0.33 -6.42
N ARG A 133 -15.58 0.78 -5.26
CA ARG A 133 -16.49 1.93 -5.17
C ARG A 133 -15.78 3.26 -5.45
N TRP A 134 -14.49 3.35 -5.13
CA TRP A 134 -13.73 4.59 -5.19
C TRP A 134 -12.83 4.70 -6.42
N ARG A 135 -12.62 3.61 -7.18
CA ARG A 135 -11.63 3.58 -8.27
C ARG A 135 -11.89 4.57 -9.41
N HIS A 136 -13.12 5.06 -9.53
CA HIS A 136 -13.52 6.06 -10.53
C HIS A 136 -13.69 7.47 -9.95
N HIS A 137 -13.36 7.67 -8.68
CA HIS A 137 -13.42 9.00 -8.07
C HIS A 137 -12.34 9.92 -8.67
N PRO A 138 -12.65 11.22 -8.98
CA PRO A 138 -11.71 12.13 -9.65
C PRO A 138 -10.37 12.34 -8.93
N ARG A 139 -10.32 12.07 -7.62
CA ARG A 139 -9.10 12.16 -6.81
C ARG A 139 -8.43 10.80 -6.56
N ALA A 140 -8.91 9.74 -7.19
CA ALA A 140 -8.38 8.41 -7.05
C ALA A 140 -7.77 7.91 -8.35
N THR A 141 -6.56 7.37 -8.29
CA THR A 141 -5.92 6.63 -9.37
C THR A 141 -5.81 5.18 -8.97
N TRP A 142 -6.36 4.29 -9.77
CA TRP A 142 -6.32 2.86 -9.53
C TRP A 142 -5.35 2.17 -10.48
N LEU A 143 -4.61 1.18 -9.93
CA LEU A 143 -3.74 0.30 -10.68
C LEU A 143 -3.78 -1.13 -10.13
N ARG A 144 -3.33 -2.09 -10.94
CA ARG A 144 -3.14 -3.47 -10.51
C ARG A 144 -1.68 -3.71 -10.15
N TYR A 145 -1.46 -4.55 -9.14
CA TYR A 145 -0.11 -5.00 -8.76
C TYR A 145 0.62 -5.66 -9.91
N GLU A 146 -0.11 -6.42 -10.71
CA GLU A 146 0.41 -7.17 -11.85
C GLU A 146 0.99 -6.24 -12.92
N ASP A 147 0.30 -5.13 -13.21
CA ASP A 147 0.79 -4.11 -14.16
C ASP A 147 2.07 -3.45 -13.62
N LEU A 148 2.10 -3.15 -12.30
CA LEU A 148 3.27 -2.55 -11.66
C LEU A 148 4.51 -3.45 -11.72
N VAL A 149 4.35 -4.77 -11.54
CA VAL A 149 5.51 -5.69 -11.55
C VAL A 149 5.92 -6.14 -12.95
N GLN A 150 5.01 -6.06 -13.91
CA GLN A 150 5.27 -6.40 -15.29
C GLN A 150 5.93 -5.24 -16.06
N ASP A 151 5.45 -4.02 -15.83
CA ASP A 151 5.92 -2.78 -16.46
C ASP A 151 5.97 -1.66 -15.41
N PRO A 152 7.01 -1.65 -14.54
CA PRO A 152 7.13 -0.64 -13.48
C PRO A 152 7.26 0.77 -14.02
N GLN A 153 8.11 0.95 -15.04
CA GLN A 153 8.35 2.26 -15.64
C GLN A 153 7.07 2.82 -16.26
N GLY A 154 6.45 2.14 -17.21
CA GLY A 154 5.25 2.63 -17.85
C GLY A 154 4.08 2.79 -16.87
N THR A 155 4.04 2.00 -15.78
CA THR A 155 3.05 2.18 -14.72
C THR A 155 3.29 3.48 -13.96
N LEU A 156 4.53 3.82 -13.61
CA LEU A 156 4.87 5.08 -12.95
C LEU A 156 4.70 6.28 -13.88
N GLU A 157 5.08 6.17 -15.15
CA GLU A 157 4.86 7.23 -16.16
C GLU A 157 3.37 7.62 -16.30
N ARG A 158 2.46 6.66 -16.12
CA ARG A 158 1.01 6.91 -16.09
C ARG A 158 0.51 7.42 -14.74
N LEU A 159 1.10 6.94 -13.64
CA LEU A 159 0.66 7.28 -12.28
C LEU A 159 1.11 8.68 -11.85
N MET A 160 2.38 9.02 -12.06
CA MET A 160 2.97 10.24 -11.50
C MET A 160 2.28 11.54 -11.96
N PRO A 161 1.89 11.70 -13.24
CA PRO A 161 1.11 12.87 -13.68
C PRO A 161 -0.24 13.02 -12.96
N ALA A 162 -0.92 11.91 -12.63
CA ALA A 162 -2.17 11.95 -11.86
C ALA A 162 -1.93 12.43 -10.40
N LEU A 163 -0.69 12.35 -9.92
CA LEU A 163 -0.28 12.87 -8.62
C LEU A 163 0.29 14.32 -8.70
N GLY A 164 0.30 14.93 -9.90
CA GLY A 164 0.88 16.25 -10.12
C GLY A 164 2.41 16.26 -10.14
N LEU A 165 3.03 15.13 -10.45
CA LEU A 165 4.46 14.91 -10.48
C LEU A 165 4.88 14.34 -11.85
N SER A 166 6.16 14.43 -12.20
CA SER A 166 6.75 13.73 -13.35
C SER A 166 7.36 12.41 -12.88
N PHE A 167 7.48 11.43 -13.76
CA PHE A 167 8.25 10.23 -13.47
C PHE A 167 9.75 10.57 -13.43
N GLU A 168 10.47 10.00 -12.47
CA GLU A 168 11.92 10.05 -12.33
C GLU A 168 12.49 8.63 -12.40
N PRO A 169 13.50 8.34 -13.28
CA PRO A 169 14.08 7.00 -13.40
C PRO A 169 14.60 6.43 -12.06
N GLU A 170 15.06 7.29 -11.17
CA GLU A 170 15.57 6.97 -9.83
C GLU A 170 14.53 6.26 -8.97
N GLN A 171 13.25 6.46 -9.24
CA GLN A 171 12.15 5.76 -8.53
C GLN A 171 12.24 4.23 -8.70
N LEU A 172 12.75 3.74 -9.83
CA LEU A 172 12.94 2.31 -10.07
C LEU A 172 14.09 1.73 -9.22
N HIS A 173 14.98 2.59 -8.74
CA HIS A 173 16.14 2.24 -7.92
C HIS A 173 15.90 2.45 -6.41
N TYR A 174 14.65 2.59 -5.98
CA TYR A 174 14.26 2.84 -4.59
C TYR A 174 14.93 1.91 -3.56
N HIS A 175 15.25 0.69 -3.93
CA HIS A 175 15.86 -0.33 -3.09
C HIS A 175 17.34 -0.04 -2.76
N GLN A 176 17.99 0.85 -3.49
CA GLN A 176 19.36 1.30 -3.20
C GLN A 176 19.41 2.19 -1.95
N GLN A 177 18.29 2.82 -1.59
CA GLN A 177 18.14 3.55 -0.34
C GLN A 177 17.45 2.67 0.70
N GLN A 178 18.21 2.18 1.67
CA GLN A 178 17.67 1.35 2.74
C GLN A 178 16.84 2.19 3.71
N VAL A 179 15.66 1.68 4.10
CA VAL A 179 14.77 2.33 5.05
C VAL A 179 14.29 1.35 6.12
N SER A 180 14.04 1.84 7.33
CA SER A 180 13.43 1.09 8.42
C SER A 180 12.08 1.73 8.77
N TRP A 181 10.99 1.25 8.16
CA TRP A 181 9.65 1.79 8.35
C TRP A 181 8.86 1.11 9.45
N TYR A 182 9.31 -0.04 9.90
CA TYR A 182 8.61 -0.86 10.88
C TYR A 182 9.53 -1.13 12.06
N GLY A 183 9.09 -0.82 13.29
CA GLY A 183 9.85 -0.97 14.53
C GLY A 183 9.31 -0.07 15.62
N GLU A 184 9.95 -0.08 16.79
CA GLU A 184 9.66 0.86 17.87
C GLU A 184 10.11 2.27 17.45
N PRO A 185 9.33 3.33 17.76
CA PRO A 185 9.79 4.70 17.62
C PRO A 185 11.05 4.91 18.48
N GLY A 186 12.16 5.20 17.83
CA GLY A 186 13.46 5.40 18.52
C GLY A 186 14.49 4.29 18.29
N SER A 187 14.15 3.18 17.65
CA SER A 187 15.13 2.21 17.17
C SER A 187 15.71 2.60 15.79
N SER A 188 16.16 3.84 15.67
CA SER A 188 17.03 4.28 14.57
C SER A 188 18.44 3.78 14.79
N GLY A 189 18.61 2.48 14.87
CA GLY A 189 19.90 1.84 14.69
C GLY A 189 20.19 1.80 13.19
N GLU A 190 21.42 2.11 12.81
CA GLU A 190 21.95 1.91 11.47
C GLU A 190 21.47 0.56 10.93
N ALA A 191 20.93 0.57 9.70
CA ALA A 191 20.56 -0.66 9.03
C ALA A 191 21.78 -1.60 9.05
N PRO A 192 21.64 -2.85 9.50
CA PRO A 192 22.78 -3.75 9.49
C PRO A 192 23.33 -3.84 8.06
N ALA A 193 24.65 -3.65 7.96
CA ALA A 193 25.38 -3.65 6.71
C ALA A 193 24.95 -4.83 5.84
N THR A 194 24.72 -4.54 4.61
CA THR A 194 24.22 -5.38 3.52
C THR A 194 24.93 -6.74 3.45
N GLN A 195 24.38 -7.75 4.08
CA GLN A 195 24.57 -9.10 3.53
C GLN A 195 23.50 -9.24 2.44
N ALA A 196 23.94 -9.55 1.24
CA ALA A 196 23.07 -9.92 0.13
C ALA A 196 22.22 -11.12 0.59
N VAL A 197 21.03 -10.85 1.06
CA VAL A 197 20.08 -11.88 1.46
C VAL A 197 19.52 -12.45 0.17
N PRO A 198 19.61 -13.77 -0.05
CA PRO A 198 18.98 -14.39 -1.21
C PRO A 198 17.50 -14.02 -1.24
N PRO A 199 16.89 -13.90 -2.43
CA PRO A 199 15.48 -13.58 -2.55
C PRO A 199 14.71 -14.50 -1.62
N ALA A 200 13.97 -13.90 -0.66
CA ALA A 200 13.30 -14.64 0.40
C ALA A 200 12.54 -15.82 -0.22
N THR A 201 13.06 -17.00 -0.07
CA THR A 201 12.33 -18.21 -0.41
C THR A 201 11.09 -18.21 0.45
N THR A 202 9.97 -18.43 -0.14
CA THR A 202 8.61 -18.15 0.28
C THR A 202 8.17 -18.83 1.59
N ASP A 203 9.06 -19.47 2.32
CA ASP A 203 8.76 -20.38 3.43
C ASP A 203 9.05 -19.80 4.83
N ASP A 204 9.60 -18.59 4.92
CA ASP A 204 10.09 -18.00 6.18
C ASP A 204 9.03 -17.30 7.07
N TYR A 205 7.74 -17.48 6.83
CA TYR A 205 6.73 -17.04 7.82
C TYR A 205 6.76 -17.86 9.12
N GLY A 206 7.50 -18.96 9.16
CA GLY A 206 7.67 -19.85 10.31
C GLY A 206 9.01 -19.75 11.02
N SER A 207 10.00 -19.06 10.46
CA SER A 207 11.30 -18.87 11.08
C SER A 207 11.31 -17.68 12.05
N ARG A 208 12.23 -17.68 12.98
CA ARG A 208 12.36 -16.78 14.15
C ARG A 208 12.56 -15.28 13.83
N ILE A 209 12.36 -14.83 12.58
CA ILE A 209 12.44 -13.44 12.18
C ILE A 209 11.15 -12.74 12.63
N ARG A 210 11.28 -11.71 13.45
CA ARG A 210 10.13 -10.88 13.83
C ARG A 210 9.44 -10.34 12.58
N HIS A 211 8.12 -10.30 12.57
CA HIS A 211 7.32 -9.80 11.44
C HIS A 211 7.73 -8.39 10.97
N VAL A 212 8.26 -7.59 11.88
CA VAL A 212 8.78 -6.25 11.62
C VAL A 212 10.01 -6.31 10.71
N ASP A 213 10.97 -7.16 11.07
CA ASP A 213 12.23 -7.32 10.32
C ASP A 213 11.97 -7.84 8.91
N TYR A 214 11.07 -8.82 8.79
CA TYR A 214 10.61 -9.33 7.49
C TYR A 214 9.99 -8.23 6.62
N ARG A 215 9.18 -7.33 7.19
CA ARG A 215 8.58 -6.22 6.44
C ARG A 215 9.62 -5.19 6.01
N ASN A 216 10.59 -4.85 6.87
CA ASN A 216 11.69 -3.97 6.50
C ASN A 216 12.56 -4.59 5.41
N GLN A 217 12.86 -5.88 5.50
CA GLN A 217 13.55 -6.61 4.43
C GLN A 217 12.79 -6.52 3.11
N GLN A 218 11.48 -6.80 3.10
CA GLN A 218 10.66 -6.77 1.88
C GLN A 218 10.66 -5.42 1.15
N ILE A 219 10.60 -4.31 1.88
CA ILE A 219 10.52 -2.98 1.28
C ILE A 219 11.86 -2.47 0.76
N ASN A 220 12.94 -3.14 1.08
CA ASN A 220 14.31 -2.85 0.65
C ASN A 220 14.81 -3.79 -0.46
N GLN A 221 13.99 -4.73 -0.91
CA GLN A 221 14.31 -5.58 -2.05
C GLN A 221 13.95 -4.89 -3.37
N PRO A 222 14.67 -5.18 -4.47
CA PRO A 222 14.21 -4.80 -5.80
C PRO A 222 12.80 -5.31 -6.06
N LEU A 223 12.08 -4.61 -6.95
CA LEU A 223 10.76 -5.08 -7.39
C LEU A 223 10.91 -6.44 -8.09
N PHE A 224 10.13 -7.41 -7.66
CA PHE A 224 10.12 -8.74 -8.25
C PHE A 224 8.70 -9.20 -8.55
N ASN A 225 8.54 -9.95 -9.62
CA ASN A 225 7.26 -10.51 -10.00
C ASN A 225 6.94 -11.75 -9.16
N ASN A 226 5.90 -11.67 -8.34
CA ASN A 226 5.40 -12.78 -7.52
C ASN A 226 3.95 -13.16 -7.90
N THR A 227 3.58 -12.97 -9.17
CA THR A 227 2.28 -13.39 -9.70
C THR A 227 2.25 -14.91 -9.86
N GLY A 228 1.08 -15.52 -9.61
CA GLY A 228 0.90 -16.98 -9.69
C GLY A 228 1.45 -17.76 -8.49
N SER A 229 2.03 -17.10 -7.50
CA SER A 229 2.62 -17.76 -6.34
C SER A 229 1.61 -18.54 -5.46
N TYR A 230 0.32 -18.27 -5.63
CA TYR A 230 -0.75 -18.96 -4.92
C TYR A 230 -0.74 -20.47 -5.12
N THR A 231 -0.25 -20.96 -6.27
CA THR A 231 -0.17 -22.39 -6.59
C THR A 231 0.64 -23.20 -5.59
N ARG A 232 1.60 -22.54 -4.92
CA ARG A 232 2.44 -23.15 -3.87
C ARG A 232 1.78 -23.16 -2.48
N HIS A 233 0.66 -22.43 -2.31
CA HIS A 233 0.10 -22.13 -0.98
C HIS A 233 -1.38 -22.47 -0.82
N LEU A 234 -2.09 -22.73 -1.91
CA LEU A 234 -3.51 -23.03 -1.92
C LEU A 234 -3.78 -24.40 -2.53
N SER A 235 -4.64 -25.17 -1.88
CA SER A 235 -5.17 -26.39 -2.48
C SER A 235 -6.21 -26.08 -3.57
N SER A 236 -6.49 -27.04 -4.44
CA SER A 236 -7.53 -26.90 -5.48
C SER A 236 -8.90 -26.57 -4.89
N ALA A 237 -9.26 -27.15 -3.73
CA ALA A 237 -10.51 -26.85 -3.03
C ALA A 237 -10.56 -25.39 -2.53
N GLU A 238 -9.43 -24.84 -2.04
CA GLU A 238 -9.32 -23.45 -1.62
C GLU A 238 -9.41 -22.50 -2.82
N VAL A 239 -8.76 -22.83 -3.94
CA VAL A 239 -8.86 -22.08 -5.20
C VAL A 239 -10.31 -22.05 -5.68
N ALA A 240 -10.99 -23.19 -5.72
CA ALA A 240 -12.41 -23.26 -6.09
C ALA A 240 -13.30 -22.41 -5.18
N ARG A 241 -12.99 -22.37 -3.87
CA ARG A 241 -13.70 -21.51 -2.91
C ARG A 241 -13.47 -20.04 -3.16
N ILE A 242 -12.24 -19.64 -3.52
CA ILE A 242 -11.89 -18.27 -3.90
C ILE A 242 -12.66 -17.87 -5.15
N HIS A 243 -12.67 -18.71 -6.20
CA HIS A 243 -13.43 -18.47 -7.42
C HIS A 243 -14.90 -18.20 -7.12
N ARG A 244 -15.57 -19.10 -6.42
CA ARG A 244 -16.99 -18.91 -6.08
C ARG A 244 -17.27 -17.61 -5.31
N ARG A 245 -16.36 -17.18 -4.43
CA ARG A 245 -16.58 -16.03 -3.56
C ARG A 245 -16.13 -14.69 -4.15
N CYS A 246 -15.13 -14.70 -5.03
CA CYS A 246 -14.45 -13.51 -5.50
C CYS A 246 -14.71 -13.18 -6.98
N ALA A 247 -15.21 -14.15 -7.79
CA ALA A 247 -15.26 -14.03 -9.24
C ALA A 247 -15.96 -12.74 -9.74
N THR A 248 -17.12 -12.40 -9.21
CA THR A 248 -17.85 -11.20 -9.63
C THR A 248 -17.02 -9.93 -9.42
N LEU A 249 -16.49 -9.75 -8.21
CA LEU A 249 -15.67 -8.58 -7.89
C LEU A 249 -14.32 -8.60 -8.63
N ALA A 250 -13.70 -9.76 -8.80
CA ALA A 250 -12.46 -9.92 -9.52
C ALA A 250 -12.60 -9.49 -10.99
N ARG A 251 -13.66 -9.95 -11.66
CA ARG A 251 -13.93 -9.58 -13.06
C ARG A 251 -14.14 -8.08 -13.25
N THR A 252 -14.78 -7.36 -12.30
CA THR A 252 -14.93 -5.90 -12.40
C THR A 252 -13.57 -5.17 -12.34
N LEU A 253 -12.52 -5.85 -11.86
CA LEU A 253 -11.15 -5.34 -11.78
C LEU A 253 -10.23 -5.95 -12.85
N GLY A 254 -10.80 -6.64 -13.85
CA GLY A 254 -10.04 -7.24 -14.96
C GLY A 254 -9.23 -8.47 -14.59
N TYR A 255 -9.56 -9.16 -13.47
CA TYR A 255 -8.93 -10.42 -13.12
C TYR A 255 -9.71 -11.62 -13.67
N PRO A 256 -9.07 -12.46 -14.49
CA PRO A 256 -9.71 -13.70 -14.96
C PRO A 256 -9.77 -14.71 -13.82
N LEU A 257 -10.99 -15.13 -13.45
CA LEU A 257 -11.27 -16.20 -12.50
C LEU A 257 -12.28 -17.16 -13.10
#